data_976eaac3e6d2f73ed3ca4d20de99ac46
#
_entry.id   976eaac3e6d2f73ed3ca4d20de99ac46
#
_cell.length_a   1.000
_cell.length_b   1.000
_cell.length_c   1.000
_cell.angle_alpha   90.00
_cell.angle_beta   90.00
_cell.angle_gamma   90.00
#
_symmetry.space_group_name_H-M   'P 1'
#
loop_
_entity.id
_entity.type
_entity.pdbx_description
1 polymer ?
#
loop_
_entity_poly.entity_id
_entity_poly.type
_entity_poly.pdbx_seq_one_letter_code
_entity_poly.pdbx_strand_id
1 'polypeptide(L)'
;MVIIRRNPDGSIANQEGQATQSHPALATKMGMQALSEAGRAVPSLMNEIAMKVNNAKDKPRKLKVLKDHDSVPLRQVLKGAFDPSIEWLLPMGEDIPFNKNEAPIGTDHTLLAQEAKRLYLFTKGGDNTLSNNKRETLFVQMLEGLSADEAEFLVTVVNKKVNNKYKGFTGNLVREAFDWDENFMKKEKKPSYPV
;
A
#
# COMPACT_ATOMS: atom_id res chain seq x y z
N MET A 1 18.84 36.28 40.66
CA MET A 1 19.02 35.64 41.97
C MET A 1 18.24 34.35 41.95
N VAL A 2 18.92 33.20 41.84
CA VAL A 2 18.27 31.88 41.73
C VAL A 2 18.12 31.31 43.12
N ILE A 3 16.93 31.08 43.59
CA ILE A 3 16.66 30.50 44.91
C ILE A 3 16.66 28.99 44.75
N ILE A 4 17.72 28.32 45.25
CA ILE A 4 17.83 26.88 45.31
C ILE A 4 17.12 26.40 46.57
N ARG A 5 16.00 25.66 46.40
CA ARG A 5 15.32 25.00 47.52
C ARG A 5 15.98 23.65 47.79
N ARG A 6 16.31 23.37 49.04
CA ARG A 6 16.83 22.07 49.49
C ARG A 6 15.74 21.32 50.26
N ASN A 7 15.73 20.02 50.08
CA ASN A 7 14.90 19.12 50.86
C ASN A 7 15.42 18.97 52.29
N PRO A 8 14.58 18.51 53.27
CA PRO A 8 15.00 18.32 54.67
C PRO A 8 16.13 17.30 54.84
N ASP A 9 16.40 16.45 53.88
CA ASP A 9 17.44 15.44 53.82
C ASP A 9 18.79 15.98 53.25
N GLY A 10 18.84 17.26 52.88
CA GLY A 10 20.03 17.91 52.35
C GLY A 10 20.21 17.78 50.81
N SER A 11 19.32 17.07 50.11
CA SER A 11 19.37 16.95 48.66
C SER A 11 18.80 18.18 47.97
N ILE A 12 19.29 18.48 46.75
CA ILE A 12 18.78 19.56 45.92
C ILE A 12 17.51 19.08 45.22
N ALA A 13 16.39 19.79 45.40
CA ALA A 13 15.17 19.53 44.66
C ALA A 13 15.39 19.92 43.18
N ASN A 14 15.69 18.98 42.35
CA ASN A 14 15.65 19.16 40.90
C ASN A 14 14.20 19.32 40.46
N GLN A 15 13.81 20.53 40.08
CA GLN A 15 12.66 20.73 39.20
C GLN A 15 13.10 20.43 37.79
N GLU A 16 13.43 19.18 37.53
CA GLU A 16 13.38 18.67 36.19
C GLU A 16 11.92 18.33 35.88
N GLY A 17 11.28 19.25 35.15
CA GLY A 17 10.13 18.86 34.39
C GLY A 17 10.55 17.65 33.57
N GLN A 18 9.92 16.50 33.81
CA GLN A 18 10.06 15.30 33.01
C GLN A 18 9.74 15.66 31.58
N ALA A 19 10.75 16.07 30.81
CA ALA A 19 10.70 15.93 29.38
C ALA A 19 10.69 14.42 29.11
N THR A 20 9.49 13.86 29.01
CA THR A 20 9.31 12.52 28.46
C THR A 20 9.95 12.53 27.10
N GLN A 21 11.13 11.94 26.99
CA GLN A 21 11.70 11.57 25.70
C GLN A 21 10.69 10.58 25.09
N SER A 22 9.77 11.11 24.32
CA SER A 22 8.88 10.31 23.50
C SER A 22 9.74 9.67 22.43
N HIS A 23 10.10 8.39 22.63
CA HIS A 23 10.62 7.57 21.57
C HIS A 23 9.65 7.66 20.37
N PRO A 24 10.12 7.96 19.14
CA PRO A 24 9.23 8.07 17.97
C PRO A 24 8.35 6.82 17.78
N ALA A 25 8.84 5.64 18.14
CA ALA A 25 8.05 4.40 18.13
C ALA A 25 6.87 4.40 19.12
N LEU A 26 7.00 5.06 20.27
CA LEU A 26 5.90 5.22 21.24
C LEU A 26 4.86 6.23 20.75
N ALA A 27 5.30 7.33 20.14
CA ALA A 27 4.41 8.34 19.57
C ALA A 27 3.57 7.77 18.42
N THR A 28 4.15 6.91 17.57
CA THR A 28 3.43 6.23 16.48
C THR A 28 2.43 5.23 17.03
N LYS A 29 2.78 4.45 18.04
CA LYS A 29 1.88 3.49 18.68
C LYS A 29 0.72 4.17 19.40
N MET A 30 0.99 5.28 20.11
CA MET A 30 -0.06 6.11 20.72
C MET A 30 -0.95 6.79 19.67
N GLY A 31 -0.38 7.24 18.55
CA GLY A 31 -1.14 7.81 17.43
C GLY A 31 -2.08 6.80 16.79
N MET A 32 -1.64 5.55 16.60
CA MET A 32 -2.49 4.47 16.09
C MET A 32 -3.57 4.04 17.08
N GLN A 33 -3.26 4.01 18.38
CA GLN A 33 -4.25 3.73 19.44
C GLN A 33 -5.28 4.87 19.56
N ALA A 34 -4.85 6.12 19.51
CA ALA A 34 -5.75 7.28 19.55
C ALA A 34 -6.67 7.34 18.32
N LEU A 35 -6.22 6.91 17.13
CA LEU A 35 -7.04 6.79 15.93
C LEU A 35 -8.04 5.63 16.04
N SER A 36 -7.67 4.52 16.69
CA SER A 36 -8.55 3.40 17.00
C SER A 36 -9.62 3.80 18.02
N GLU A 37 -9.23 4.52 19.07
CA GLU A 37 -10.13 5.01 20.12
C GLU A 37 -11.08 6.12 19.61
N ALA A 38 -10.66 6.89 18.59
CA ALA A 38 -11.52 7.90 17.95
C ALA A 38 -12.57 7.31 16.99
N GLY A 39 -12.72 5.96 16.94
CA GLY A 39 -13.68 5.28 16.07
C GLY A 39 -13.36 5.35 14.58
N ARG A 40 -12.20 5.84 14.20
CA ARG A 40 -11.69 5.74 12.83
C ARG A 40 -11.00 4.40 12.68
N ALA A 41 -11.68 3.46 12.05
CA ALA A 41 -11.07 2.17 11.69
C ALA A 41 -9.74 2.44 10.97
N VAL A 42 -8.65 1.84 11.46
CA VAL A 42 -7.36 1.86 10.76
C VAL A 42 -7.60 1.27 9.37
N PRO A 43 -7.27 1.97 8.28
CA PRO A 43 -7.50 1.45 6.95
C PRO A 43 -6.79 0.11 6.80
N SER A 44 -7.51 -0.92 6.37
CA SER A 44 -6.90 -2.22 6.09
C SER A 44 -5.86 -2.08 5.00
N LEU A 45 -4.73 -2.77 5.14
CA LEU A 45 -3.70 -2.85 4.11
C LEU A 45 -4.27 -3.53 2.85
N MET A 46 -3.72 -3.23 1.68
CA MET A 46 -4.27 -3.76 0.43
C MET A 46 -4.12 -5.29 0.29
N ASN A 47 -3.03 -5.86 0.81
CA ASN A 47 -2.87 -7.31 0.92
C ASN A 47 -3.92 -7.94 1.85
N GLU A 48 -4.27 -7.28 2.96
CA GLU A 48 -5.33 -7.74 3.87
C GLU A 48 -6.70 -7.73 3.19
N ILE A 49 -7.00 -6.69 2.39
CA ILE A 49 -8.23 -6.64 1.60
C ILE A 49 -8.27 -7.81 0.62
N ALA A 50 -7.16 -8.09 -0.07
CA ALA A 50 -7.05 -9.22 -0.98
C ALA A 50 -7.25 -10.57 -0.24
N MET A 51 -6.69 -10.72 0.96
CA MET A 51 -6.90 -11.88 1.82
C MET A 51 -8.37 -12.02 2.25
N LYS A 52 -9.03 -10.92 2.63
CA LYS A 52 -10.46 -10.92 2.97
C LYS A 52 -11.32 -11.37 1.77
N VAL A 53 -11.00 -10.90 0.56
CA VAL A 53 -11.67 -11.34 -0.68
C VAL A 53 -11.42 -12.83 -0.94
N ASN A 54 -10.18 -13.30 -0.78
CA ASN A 54 -9.83 -14.72 -0.93
C ASN A 54 -10.62 -15.61 0.03
N ASN A 55 -10.75 -15.19 1.29
CA ASN A 55 -11.39 -15.97 2.36
C ASN A 55 -12.92 -15.90 2.34
N ALA A 56 -13.51 -14.93 1.63
CA ALA A 56 -14.95 -14.84 1.49
C ALA A 56 -15.51 -16.02 0.69
N LYS A 57 -16.53 -16.70 1.23
CA LYS A 57 -17.06 -17.97 0.70
C LYS A 57 -17.81 -17.81 -0.62
N ASP A 58 -18.46 -16.69 -0.81
CA ASP A 58 -19.37 -16.45 -1.94
C ASP A 58 -19.14 -15.08 -2.60
N LYS A 59 -19.64 -14.93 -3.82
CA LYS A 59 -19.50 -13.71 -4.60
C LYS A 59 -20.09 -12.46 -3.90
N PRO A 60 -21.31 -12.51 -3.33
CA PRO A 60 -21.86 -11.33 -2.63
C PRO A 60 -20.98 -10.85 -1.49
N ARG A 61 -20.39 -11.76 -0.70
CA ARG A 61 -19.47 -11.38 0.38
C ARG A 61 -18.17 -10.77 -0.16
N LYS A 62 -17.62 -11.32 -1.26
CA LYS A 62 -16.45 -10.74 -1.93
C LYS A 62 -16.73 -9.32 -2.43
N LEU A 63 -17.88 -9.08 -3.06
CA LEU A 63 -18.33 -7.76 -3.49
C LEU A 63 -18.47 -6.80 -2.31
N LYS A 64 -19.06 -7.27 -1.20
CA LYS A 64 -19.19 -6.46 0.00
C LYS A 64 -17.82 -6.04 0.55
N VAL A 65 -16.85 -6.96 0.64
CA VAL A 65 -15.49 -6.63 1.10
C VAL A 65 -14.88 -5.52 0.24
N LEU A 66 -14.99 -5.59 -1.08
CA LEU A 66 -14.45 -4.56 -1.98
C LEU A 66 -15.16 -3.22 -1.81
N LYS A 67 -16.50 -3.21 -1.69
CA LYS A 67 -17.29 -1.99 -1.49
C LYS A 67 -17.04 -1.34 -0.14
N ASP A 68 -16.89 -2.15 0.92
CA ASP A 68 -16.62 -1.65 2.28
C ASP A 68 -15.21 -1.00 2.39
N HIS A 69 -14.26 -1.39 1.52
CA HIS A 69 -12.89 -0.85 1.48
C HIS A 69 -12.65 0.04 0.25
N ASP A 70 -13.71 0.53 -0.40
CA ASP A 70 -13.59 1.34 -1.62
C ASP A 70 -12.76 2.61 -1.36
N SER A 71 -11.74 2.78 -2.16
CA SER A 71 -10.87 3.95 -2.12
C SER A 71 -10.18 4.16 -3.47
N VAL A 72 -9.85 5.41 -3.78
CA VAL A 72 -9.13 5.74 -5.03
C VAL A 72 -7.83 4.95 -5.16
N PRO A 73 -6.96 4.85 -4.14
CA PRO A 73 -5.75 4.04 -4.23
C PRO A 73 -6.02 2.56 -4.53
N LEU A 74 -7.02 1.96 -3.88
CA LEU A 74 -7.39 0.56 -4.13
C LEU A 74 -7.84 0.37 -5.58
N ARG A 75 -8.71 1.26 -6.09
CA ARG A 75 -9.15 1.22 -7.49
C ARG A 75 -7.98 1.36 -8.46
N GLN A 76 -7.01 2.24 -8.20
CA GLN A 76 -5.82 2.41 -9.03
C GLN A 76 -4.98 1.13 -9.09
N VAL A 77 -4.69 0.52 -7.95
CA VAL A 77 -3.92 -0.72 -7.87
C VAL A 77 -4.66 -1.87 -8.58
N LEU A 78 -5.96 -2.02 -8.34
CA LEU A 78 -6.76 -3.07 -8.99
C LEU A 78 -6.92 -2.84 -10.49
N LYS A 79 -6.99 -1.58 -10.92
CA LYS A 79 -6.93 -1.24 -12.34
C LYS A 79 -5.60 -1.70 -12.93
N GLY A 80 -4.48 -1.42 -12.26
CA GLY A 80 -3.16 -1.92 -12.63
C GLY A 80 -3.10 -3.44 -12.74
N ALA A 81 -3.83 -4.17 -11.87
CA ALA A 81 -3.87 -5.63 -11.87
C ALA A 81 -4.69 -6.23 -13.03
N PHE A 82 -5.86 -5.67 -13.31
CA PHE A 82 -6.87 -6.33 -14.14
C PHE A 82 -7.15 -5.66 -15.48
N ASP A 83 -6.77 -4.38 -15.65
CA ASP A 83 -6.95 -3.68 -16.92
C ASP A 83 -5.88 -4.12 -17.92
N PRO A 84 -6.27 -4.74 -19.05
CA PRO A 84 -5.30 -5.15 -20.07
C PRO A 84 -4.70 -3.97 -20.85
N SER A 85 -5.32 -2.78 -20.80
CA SER A 85 -4.77 -1.57 -21.43
C SER A 85 -3.56 -1.02 -20.67
N ILE A 86 -3.46 -1.29 -19.37
CA ILE A 86 -2.31 -0.91 -18.58
C ILE A 86 -1.16 -1.88 -18.82
N GLU A 87 -0.13 -1.39 -19.47
CA GLU A 87 1.11 -2.09 -19.78
C GLU A 87 2.20 -1.61 -18.81
N TRP A 88 2.72 -2.54 -17.99
CA TRP A 88 3.81 -2.26 -17.07
C TRP A 88 5.15 -2.25 -17.82
N LEU A 89 5.97 -1.23 -17.58
CA LEU A 89 7.33 -1.10 -18.13
C LEU A 89 8.39 -1.60 -17.15
N LEU A 90 8.08 -2.67 -16.44
CA LEU A 90 8.93 -3.31 -15.45
C LEU A 90 9.26 -4.73 -15.93
N PRO A 91 10.41 -5.30 -15.54
CA PRO A 91 10.68 -6.71 -15.79
C PRO A 91 9.57 -7.55 -15.16
N MET A 92 8.98 -8.43 -15.98
CA MET A 92 7.94 -9.34 -15.54
C MET A 92 8.60 -10.58 -14.97
N GLY A 93 8.23 -11.00 -13.77
CA GLY A 93 8.77 -12.18 -13.13
C GLY A 93 8.42 -12.24 -11.64
N GLU A 94 8.55 -13.43 -11.07
CA GLU A 94 8.36 -13.64 -9.63
C GLU A 94 9.60 -13.23 -8.83
N ASP A 95 10.75 -13.19 -9.50
CA ASP A 95 12.06 -12.97 -8.90
C ASP A 95 12.55 -11.53 -9.08
N ILE A 96 11.70 -10.54 -8.80
CA ILE A 96 12.18 -9.16 -8.70
C ILE A 96 13.04 -9.07 -7.45
N PRO A 97 14.36 -8.81 -7.58
CA PRO A 97 15.25 -8.79 -6.43
C PRO A 97 15.02 -7.53 -5.61
N PHE A 98 14.45 -7.68 -4.41
CA PHE A 98 14.33 -6.63 -3.42
C PHE A 98 14.50 -7.20 -2.02
N ASN A 99 14.99 -6.40 -1.09
CA ASN A 99 15.10 -6.77 0.30
C ASN A 99 13.74 -6.60 0.99
N LYS A 100 13.17 -7.70 1.48
CA LYS A 100 11.89 -7.64 2.20
C LYS A 100 12.07 -6.88 3.50
N ASN A 101 11.23 -5.89 3.73
CA ASN A 101 11.19 -5.18 4.99
C ASN A 101 10.38 -6.01 5.99
N GLU A 102 11.08 -6.70 6.90
CA GLU A 102 10.48 -7.55 7.95
C GLU A 102 10.24 -6.80 9.27
N ALA A 103 10.42 -5.49 9.29
CA ALA A 103 10.11 -4.70 10.48
C ALA A 103 8.63 -4.87 10.88
N PRO A 104 8.29 -4.76 12.18
CA PRO A 104 6.89 -4.87 12.62
C PRO A 104 6.00 -3.83 11.93
N ILE A 105 4.80 -4.25 11.52
CA ILE A 105 3.83 -3.38 10.84
C ILE A 105 3.58 -2.11 11.64
N GLY A 106 3.68 -0.94 10.99
CA GLY A 106 3.46 0.36 11.60
C GLY A 106 4.70 1.03 12.18
N THR A 107 5.91 0.48 11.96
CA THR A 107 7.17 1.14 12.35
C THR A 107 7.76 1.99 11.23
N ASP A 108 8.45 1.37 10.27
CA ASP A 108 9.21 2.09 9.22
C ASP A 108 8.68 1.81 7.80
N HIS A 109 7.38 1.51 7.68
CA HIS A 109 6.79 1.20 6.38
C HIS A 109 6.06 2.39 5.77
N THR A 110 6.22 2.56 4.46
CA THR A 110 5.26 3.29 3.65
C THR A 110 4.03 2.39 3.40
N LEU A 111 2.90 3.01 3.07
CA LEU A 111 1.67 2.28 2.75
C LEU A 111 1.47 2.24 1.24
N LEU A 112 1.10 1.10 0.69
CA LEU A 112 0.78 0.99 -0.73
C LEU A 112 -0.35 1.96 -1.14
N ALA A 113 -1.26 2.26 -0.23
CA ALA A 113 -2.30 3.27 -0.46
C ALA A 113 -1.73 4.68 -0.71
N GLN A 114 -0.60 5.02 -0.10
CA GLN A 114 0.09 6.30 -0.33
C GLN A 114 0.94 6.27 -1.61
N GLU A 115 1.56 5.12 -1.89
CA GLU A 115 2.40 4.91 -3.07
C GLU A 115 1.61 4.71 -4.37
N ALA A 116 0.32 4.35 -4.29
CA ALA A 116 -0.52 4.10 -5.46
C ALA A 116 -0.52 5.26 -6.47
N LYS A 117 -0.46 6.51 -5.99
CA LYS A 117 -0.38 7.71 -6.83
C LYS A 117 0.89 7.78 -7.70
N ARG A 118 1.94 7.02 -7.37
CA ARG A 118 3.22 6.98 -8.11
C ARG A 118 3.28 5.84 -9.11
N LEU A 119 2.30 4.93 -9.13
CA LEU A 119 2.30 3.76 -10.00
C LEU A 119 2.32 4.11 -11.49
N TYR A 120 1.85 5.31 -11.87
CA TYR A 120 1.93 5.79 -13.26
C TYR A 120 3.37 5.84 -13.78
N LEU A 121 4.37 6.05 -12.92
CA LEU A 121 5.79 6.09 -13.31
C LEU A 121 6.26 4.77 -13.93
N PHE A 122 5.59 3.69 -13.62
CA PHE A 122 5.93 2.33 -14.04
C PHE A 122 5.10 1.82 -15.21
N THR A 123 4.15 2.62 -15.70
CA THR A 123 3.24 2.24 -16.78
C THR A 123 3.57 2.97 -18.07
N LYS A 124 3.26 2.34 -19.19
CA LYS A 124 3.40 2.94 -20.52
C LYS A 124 2.48 4.16 -20.67
N GLY A 125 3.05 5.26 -21.14
CA GLY A 125 2.33 6.53 -21.26
C GLY A 125 2.29 7.36 -19.97
N GLY A 126 2.84 6.87 -18.86
CA GLY A 126 2.93 7.62 -17.62
C GLY A 126 4.06 8.65 -17.64
N ASP A 127 5.28 8.21 -17.48
CA ASP A 127 6.48 9.08 -17.59
C ASP A 127 7.44 8.52 -18.63
N ASN A 128 7.51 9.23 -19.76
CA ASN A 128 8.38 8.84 -20.88
C ASN A 128 9.82 9.36 -20.72
N THR A 129 10.11 10.19 -19.73
CA THR A 129 11.43 10.74 -19.47
C THR A 129 12.31 9.82 -18.65
N LEU A 130 11.71 8.88 -17.91
CA LEU A 130 12.41 7.91 -17.10
C LEU A 130 13.05 6.80 -17.95
N SER A 131 14.36 6.60 -17.79
CA SER A 131 15.03 5.42 -18.33
C SER A 131 14.56 4.13 -17.62
N ASN A 132 14.66 2.98 -18.31
CA ASN A 132 14.25 1.70 -17.74
C ASN A 132 14.99 1.38 -16.43
N ASN A 133 16.32 1.55 -16.40
CA ASN A 133 17.11 1.31 -15.19
C ASN A 133 16.66 2.20 -14.02
N LYS A 134 16.37 3.48 -14.28
CA LYS A 134 15.86 4.37 -13.23
C LYS A 134 14.49 3.95 -12.74
N ARG A 135 13.63 3.49 -13.66
CA ARG A 135 12.29 2.99 -13.34
C ARG A 135 12.36 1.74 -12.45
N GLU A 136 13.20 0.79 -12.81
CA GLU A 136 13.43 -0.42 -12.01
C GLU A 136 13.97 -0.08 -10.62
N THR A 137 14.98 0.79 -10.53
CA THR A 137 15.52 1.26 -9.25
C THR A 137 14.44 1.88 -8.36
N LEU A 138 13.60 2.76 -8.91
CA LEU A 138 12.51 3.39 -8.17
C LEU A 138 11.44 2.37 -7.72
N PHE A 139 11.21 1.34 -8.54
CA PHE A 139 10.26 0.29 -8.18
C PHE A 139 10.79 -0.58 -7.04
N VAL A 140 12.06 -1.00 -7.09
CA VAL A 140 12.72 -1.73 -6.00
C VAL A 140 12.68 -0.90 -4.70
N GLN A 141 13.03 0.38 -4.75
CA GLN A 141 12.95 1.27 -3.59
C GLN A 141 11.52 1.36 -3.02
N MET A 142 10.50 1.38 -3.89
CA MET A 142 9.10 1.34 -3.45
C MET A 142 8.79 0.02 -2.74
N LEU A 143 9.20 -1.13 -3.29
CA LEU A 143 8.98 -2.44 -2.68
C LEU A 143 9.67 -2.55 -1.30
N GLU A 144 10.91 -2.08 -1.19
CA GLU A 144 11.68 -2.09 0.06
C GLU A 144 11.12 -1.14 1.13
N GLY A 145 10.40 -0.10 0.73
CA GLY A 145 9.70 0.81 1.64
C GLY A 145 8.36 0.25 2.15
N LEU A 146 7.75 -0.69 1.47
CA LEU A 146 6.49 -1.33 1.87
C LEU A 146 6.73 -2.46 2.90
N SER A 147 5.68 -2.86 3.61
CA SER A 147 5.73 -4.13 4.35
C SER A 147 5.92 -5.30 3.38
N ALA A 148 6.54 -6.38 3.83
CA ALA A 148 6.83 -7.55 2.99
C ALA A 148 5.56 -8.05 2.27
N ASP A 149 4.43 -8.10 2.97
CA ASP A 149 3.16 -8.58 2.42
C ASP A 149 2.56 -7.63 1.38
N GLU A 150 2.64 -6.30 1.57
CA GLU A 150 2.18 -5.32 0.58
C GLU A 150 3.10 -5.30 -0.64
N ALA A 151 4.42 -5.46 -0.45
CA ALA A 151 5.39 -5.57 -1.54
C ALA A 151 5.09 -6.80 -2.40
N GLU A 152 4.90 -7.97 -1.79
CA GLU A 152 4.50 -9.19 -2.52
C GLU A 152 3.16 -9.04 -3.24
N PHE A 153 2.20 -8.36 -2.62
CA PHE A 153 0.93 -8.05 -3.28
C PHE A 153 1.15 -7.19 -4.52
N LEU A 154 1.95 -6.12 -4.43
CA LEU A 154 2.27 -5.25 -5.55
C LEU A 154 2.99 -6.00 -6.68
N VAL A 155 3.95 -6.88 -6.37
CA VAL A 155 4.59 -7.77 -7.37
C VAL A 155 3.55 -8.63 -8.08
N THR A 156 2.57 -9.16 -7.35
CA THR A 156 1.48 -9.95 -7.93
C THR A 156 0.59 -9.11 -8.86
N VAL A 157 0.36 -7.83 -8.53
CA VAL A 157 -0.38 -6.85 -9.34
C VAL A 157 0.36 -6.56 -10.65
N VAL A 158 1.66 -6.26 -10.58
CA VAL A 158 2.50 -5.98 -11.77
C VAL A 158 2.53 -7.17 -12.70
N ASN A 159 2.65 -8.37 -12.16
CA ASN A 159 2.65 -9.62 -12.93
C ASN A 159 1.26 -10.05 -13.44
N LYS A 160 0.19 -9.31 -13.14
CA LYS A 160 -1.20 -9.67 -13.50
C LYS A 160 -1.64 -11.04 -12.95
N LYS A 161 -1.06 -11.48 -11.83
CA LYS A 161 -1.28 -12.82 -11.22
C LYS A 161 -2.15 -12.77 -9.96
N VAL A 162 -2.89 -11.68 -9.71
CA VAL A 162 -3.72 -11.52 -8.50
C VAL A 162 -4.72 -12.65 -8.34
N ASN A 163 -5.40 -13.07 -9.42
CA ASN A 163 -6.36 -14.16 -9.39
C ASN A 163 -5.73 -15.53 -9.11
N ASN A 164 -4.46 -15.70 -9.40
CA ASN A 164 -3.73 -16.94 -9.15
C ASN A 164 -3.39 -17.09 -7.67
N LYS A 165 -2.94 -15.99 -7.04
CA LYS A 165 -2.60 -15.96 -5.61
C LYS A 165 -3.85 -15.87 -4.73
N TYR A 166 -4.86 -15.11 -5.14
CA TYR A 166 -6.09 -14.86 -4.38
C TYR A 166 -7.30 -15.42 -5.14
N LYS A 167 -7.76 -16.61 -4.74
CA LYS A 167 -8.82 -17.35 -5.44
C LYS A 167 -10.13 -16.58 -5.52
N GLY A 168 -10.63 -16.43 -6.76
CA GLY A 168 -11.88 -15.72 -7.03
C GLY A 168 -11.78 -14.20 -6.97
N PHE A 169 -10.56 -13.64 -6.84
CA PHE A 169 -10.32 -12.23 -7.03
C PHE A 169 -10.05 -11.96 -8.52
N THR A 170 -11.11 -11.77 -9.27
CA THR A 170 -11.09 -11.64 -10.73
C THR A 170 -11.42 -10.23 -11.18
N GLY A 171 -11.04 -9.87 -12.41
CA GLY A 171 -11.38 -8.58 -13.00
C GLY A 171 -12.90 -8.36 -13.11
N ASN A 172 -13.69 -9.41 -13.37
CA ASN A 172 -15.15 -9.30 -13.40
C ASN A 172 -15.74 -8.97 -12.02
N LEU A 173 -15.16 -9.52 -10.95
CA LEU A 173 -15.56 -9.19 -9.59
C LEU A 173 -15.28 -7.72 -9.28
N VAL A 174 -14.10 -7.23 -9.66
CA VAL A 174 -13.68 -5.85 -9.45
C VAL A 174 -14.53 -4.88 -10.27
N ARG A 175 -14.81 -5.21 -11.52
CA ARG A 175 -15.72 -4.44 -12.38
C ARG A 175 -17.10 -4.26 -11.76
N GLU A 176 -17.68 -5.34 -11.25
CA GLU A 176 -19.00 -5.33 -10.62
C GLU A 176 -18.98 -4.59 -9.26
N ALA A 177 -17.89 -4.72 -8.50
CA ALA A 177 -17.77 -4.05 -7.21
C ALA A 177 -17.76 -2.52 -7.33
N PHE A 178 -17.11 -2.00 -8.37
CA PHE A 178 -16.86 -0.56 -8.54
C PHE A 178 -17.62 0.07 -9.71
N ASP A 179 -18.57 -0.64 -10.30
CA ASP A 179 -19.38 -0.19 -11.42
C ASP A 179 -18.53 0.35 -12.59
N TRP A 180 -17.41 -0.32 -12.89
CA TRP A 180 -16.55 0.06 -13.99
C TRP A 180 -17.18 -0.27 -15.34
N ASP A 181 -16.93 0.61 -16.31
CA ASP A 181 -17.48 0.47 -17.65
C ASP A 181 -16.98 -0.79 -18.37
N GLU A 182 -17.62 -1.11 -19.50
CA GLU A 182 -17.28 -2.29 -20.29
C GLU A 182 -15.87 -2.24 -20.89
N ASN A 183 -15.26 -1.07 -20.96
CA ASN A 183 -13.93 -0.88 -21.54
C ASN A 183 -12.79 -1.22 -20.54
N PHE A 184 -13.11 -1.34 -19.25
CA PHE A 184 -12.11 -1.59 -18.20
C PHE A 184 -11.19 -2.78 -18.49
N MET A 185 -11.72 -3.89 -19.05
CA MET A 185 -10.94 -5.10 -19.36
C MET A 185 -10.61 -5.25 -20.85
N LYS A 186 -11.00 -4.30 -21.71
CA LYS A 186 -10.71 -4.38 -23.16
C LYS A 186 -9.33 -3.83 -23.45
N LYS A 187 -8.52 -4.60 -24.17
CA LYS A 187 -7.27 -4.09 -24.77
C LYS A 187 -7.63 -3.04 -25.83
N GLU A 188 -6.96 -1.91 -25.80
CA GLU A 188 -7.02 -0.99 -26.93
C GLU A 188 -6.61 -1.73 -28.21
N LYS A 189 -7.47 -1.72 -29.21
CA LYS A 189 -7.11 -2.22 -30.53
C LYS A 189 -6.00 -1.29 -31.06
N LYS A 190 -4.80 -1.80 -31.21
CA LYS A 190 -3.76 -1.06 -31.93
C LYS A 190 -4.31 -0.71 -33.30
N PRO A 191 -4.24 0.57 -33.74
CA PRO A 191 -4.64 0.92 -35.10
C PRO A 191 -3.82 0.06 -36.06
N SER A 192 -4.48 -0.77 -36.87
CA SER A 192 -3.84 -1.48 -37.96
C SER A 192 -3.57 -0.45 -39.05
N TYR A 193 -2.35 0.04 -39.15
CA TYR A 193 -1.95 0.78 -40.34
C TYR A 193 -1.94 -0.22 -41.51
N PRO A 194 -2.64 0.04 -42.62
CA PRO A 194 -2.50 -0.78 -43.81
C PRO A 194 -1.04 -0.60 -44.31
N VAL A 195 -0.38 -1.74 -44.57
CA VAL A 195 0.94 -1.83 -45.18
C VAL A 195 0.84 -1.44 -46.67
#